data_080251ebebcde3df0afdf6a095bedd39
#
_entry.id   080251ebebcde3df0afdf6a095bedd39
#
_cell.length_a   1.000
_cell.length_b   1.000
_cell.length_c   1.000
_cell.angle_alpha   90.00
_cell.angle_beta   90.00
_cell.angle_gamma   90.00
#
_symmetry.space_group_name_H-M   'P 1'
#
loop_
_entity.id
_entity.type
_entity.pdbx_description
1 polymer ?
#
loop_
_entity_poly.entity_id
_entity_poly.type
_entity_poly.pdbx_seq_one_letter_code
_entity_poly.pdbx_strand_id
1 'polypeptide(L)'
;MRSGREAAVPGAVSGALERLLGERIGHVKVIEYSWFARVHGAFATTRLHRIYLRGSAAEFFTNPWLMLHEYCHVLRQWQTGSLTAPRYLLECLLHGYWNNRFEVEAREFADHNAPQLHSLLAATPHSSPPHPDAQPSSASRR
;
A
#
# COMPACT_ATOMS: atom_id res chain seq x y z
N MET A 1 12.49 22.00 -5.27
CA MET A 1 11.88 20.98 -4.37
C MET A 1 11.36 19.85 -5.24
N ARG A 2 11.89 18.65 -5.10
CA ARG A 2 11.33 17.51 -5.82
C ARG A 2 9.98 17.17 -5.20
N SER A 3 8.91 17.47 -5.91
CA SER A 3 7.60 16.88 -5.66
C SER A 3 7.76 15.37 -5.71
N GLY A 4 7.12 14.63 -4.81
CA GLY A 4 7.19 13.17 -4.81
C GLY A 4 6.77 12.60 -6.17
N ARG A 5 7.21 11.37 -6.45
CA ARG A 5 6.92 10.67 -7.70
C ARG A 5 5.82 9.64 -7.49
N GLU A 6 4.84 9.60 -8.38
CA GLU A 6 3.85 8.53 -8.39
C GLU A 6 4.54 7.20 -8.74
N ALA A 7 4.33 6.19 -7.92
CA ALA A 7 4.83 4.85 -8.11
C ALA A 7 3.70 3.91 -8.52
N ALA A 8 3.97 3.04 -9.50
CA ALA A 8 3.04 1.99 -9.88
C ALA A 8 2.96 0.93 -8.77
N VAL A 9 1.74 0.48 -8.45
CA VAL A 9 1.54 -0.66 -7.56
C VAL A 9 1.80 -1.94 -8.35
N PRO A 10 2.71 -2.83 -7.92
CA PRO A 10 2.93 -4.10 -8.59
C PRO A 10 1.64 -4.91 -8.69
N GLY A 11 1.40 -5.59 -9.82
CA GLY A 11 0.17 -6.35 -10.06
C GLY A 11 -0.10 -7.43 -9.01
N ALA A 12 0.94 -8.12 -8.53
CA ALA A 12 0.83 -9.09 -7.45
C ALA A 12 0.37 -8.46 -6.13
N VAL A 13 0.85 -7.26 -5.82
CA VAL A 13 0.47 -6.52 -4.61
C VAL A 13 -0.98 -6.01 -4.72
N SER A 14 -1.34 -5.38 -5.84
CA SER A 14 -2.71 -4.89 -6.04
C SER A 14 -3.73 -6.03 -6.02
N GLY A 15 -3.44 -7.15 -6.67
CA GLY A 15 -4.29 -8.33 -6.66
C GLY A 15 -4.51 -8.91 -5.26
N ALA A 16 -3.45 -9.03 -4.46
CA ALA A 16 -3.52 -9.51 -3.09
C ALA A 16 -4.32 -8.57 -2.18
N LEU A 17 -4.07 -7.26 -2.29
CA LEU A 17 -4.80 -6.23 -1.54
C LEU A 17 -6.29 -6.22 -1.90
N GLU A 18 -6.63 -6.22 -3.18
CA GLU A 18 -8.03 -6.22 -3.63
C GLU A 18 -8.78 -7.47 -3.18
N ARG A 19 -8.13 -8.64 -3.18
CA ARG A 19 -8.73 -9.88 -2.65
C ARG A 19 -9.02 -9.79 -1.16
N LEU A 20 -8.09 -9.27 -0.38
CA LEU A 20 -8.24 -9.14 1.06
C LEU A 20 -9.26 -8.07 1.44
N LEU A 21 -9.18 -6.90 0.78
CA LEU A 21 -10.03 -5.75 1.09
C LEU A 21 -11.45 -5.86 0.51
N GLY A 22 -11.66 -6.70 -0.52
CA GLY A 22 -12.94 -6.87 -1.18
C GLY A 22 -13.34 -5.69 -2.07
N GLU A 23 -12.40 -4.82 -2.41
CA GLU A 23 -12.65 -3.64 -3.26
C GLU A 23 -11.44 -3.28 -4.13
N ARG A 24 -11.68 -2.51 -5.18
CA ARG A 24 -10.61 -2.04 -6.06
C ARG A 24 -9.80 -0.91 -5.43
N ILE A 25 -8.48 -0.93 -5.68
CA ILE A 25 -7.54 0.06 -5.15
C ILE A 25 -6.88 0.93 -6.23
N GLY A 26 -7.21 0.73 -7.50
CA GLY A 26 -6.56 1.42 -8.63
C GLY A 26 -6.70 2.95 -8.61
N HIS A 27 -7.69 3.48 -7.90
CA HIS A 27 -7.88 4.92 -7.70
C HIS A 27 -6.98 5.51 -6.61
N VAL A 28 -6.33 4.68 -5.81
CA VAL A 28 -5.41 5.13 -4.74
C VAL A 28 -4.00 5.25 -5.31
N LYS A 29 -3.45 6.45 -5.25
CA LYS A 29 -2.11 6.75 -5.74
C LYS A 29 -1.09 6.67 -4.63
N VAL A 30 0.05 6.05 -4.91
CA VAL A 30 1.19 5.97 -4.01
C VAL A 30 2.27 6.93 -4.51
N ILE A 31 2.66 7.87 -3.67
CA ILE A 31 3.64 8.91 -3.98
C ILE A 31 4.89 8.69 -3.13
N GLU A 32 5.97 8.26 -3.77
CA GLU A 32 7.25 8.02 -3.09
C GLU A 32 8.11 9.29 -2.98
N TYR A 33 9.02 9.31 -2.00
CA TYR A 33 9.92 10.44 -1.72
C TYR A 33 9.20 11.77 -1.56
N SER A 34 8.04 11.75 -0.93
CA SER A 34 7.19 12.92 -0.74
C SER A 34 7.75 13.85 0.34
N TRP A 35 7.88 15.12 0.00
CA TRP A 35 8.19 16.16 0.97
C TRP A 35 7.08 16.29 2.03
N PHE A 36 5.83 16.09 1.64
CA PHE A 36 4.68 16.15 2.54
C PHE A 36 4.79 15.13 3.68
N ALA A 37 5.18 13.88 3.38
CA ALA A 37 5.42 12.86 4.39
C ALA A 37 6.61 13.22 5.31
N ARG A 38 7.66 13.83 4.76
CA ARG A 38 8.83 14.28 5.55
C ARG A 38 8.46 15.32 6.58
N VAL A 39 7.65 16.31 6.22
CA VAL A 39 7.22 17.39 7.11
C VAL A 39 6.38 16.85 8.27
N HIS A 40 5.58 15.81 8.03
CA HIS A 40 4.76 15.20 9.06
C HIS A 40 5.53 14.21 9.96
N GLY A 41 6.83 13.98 9.68
CA GLY A 41 7.69 13.13 10.51
C GLY A 41 7.36 11.63 10.51
N ALA A 42 6.38 11.21 9.72
CA ALA A 42 5.98 9.82 9.57
C ALA A 42 6.65 9.15 8.37
N PHE A 43 6.74 7.82 8.37
CA PHE A 43 7.19 7.05 7.20
C PHE A 43 6.19 7.16 6.04
N ALA A 44 4.90 7.15 6.36
CA ALA A 44 3.82 7.36 5.42
C ALA A 44 2.77 8.30 6.02
N THR A 45 2.02 8.95 5.18
CA THR A 45 0.82 9.72 5.55
C THR A 45 -0.18 9.67 4.41
N THR A 46 -1.46 9.81 4.74
CA THR A 46 -2.54 9.65 3.76
C THR A 46 -3.38 10.91 3.60
N ARG A 47 -4.00 11.01 2.45
CA ARG A 47 -5.09 11.92 2.11
C ARG A 47 -6.12 11.15 1.29
N LEU A 48 -7.21 11.80 0.94
CA LEU A 48 -8.21 11.22 0.05
C LEU A 48 -7.57 10.69 -1.24
N HIS A 49 -7.66 9.39 -1.48
CA HIS A 49 -7.12 8.68 -2.64
C HIS A 49 -5.58 8.74 -2.83
N ARG A 50 -4.82 9.11 -1.79
CA ARG A 50 -3.35 9.19 -1.89
C ARG A 50 -2.66 8.70 -0.63
N ILE A 51 -1.57 7.97 -0.84
CA ILE A 51 -0.61 7.58 0.19
C ILE A 51 0.72 8.24 -0.15
N TYR A 52 1.23 9.04 0.77
CA TYR A 52 2.51 9.74 0.62
C TYR A 52 3.56 9.05 1.45
N LEU A 53 4.65 8.61 0.81
CA LEU A 53 5.76 7.92 1.44
C LEU A 53 6.96 8.85 1.61
N ARG A 54 7.63 8.75 2.74
CA ARG A 54 8.90 9.41 2.98
C ARG A 54 10.03 8.78 2.17
N GLY A 55 10.01 7.45 2.04
CA GLY A 55 11.00 6.65 1.33
C GLY A 55 10.50 6.10 0.00
N SER A 56 11.02 4.95 -0.38
CA SER A 56 10.69 4.28 -1.64
C SER A 56 9.38 3.50 -1.56
N ALA A 57 8.70 3.42 -2.70
CA ALA A 57 7.52 2.55 -2.84
C ALA A 57 7.90 1.07 -2.76
N ALA A 58 9.08 0.68 -3.23
CA ALA A 58 9.56 -0.70 -3.13
C ALA A 58 9.61 -1.18 -1.68
N GLU A 59 10.10 -0.37 -0.76
CA GLU A 59 10.13 -0.68 0.67
C GLU A 59 8.70 -0.78 1.24
N PHE A 60 7.82 0.13 0.88
CA PHE A 60 6.41 0.12 1.28
C PHE A 60 5.71 -1.17 0.84
N PHE A 61 5.89 -1.60 -0.41
CA PHE A 61 5.24 -2.79 -0.95
C PHE A 61 5.79 -4.12 -0.40
N THR A 62 6.88 -4.11 0.36
CA THR A 62 7.39 -5.29 1.07
C THR A 62 6.91 -5.38 2.51
N ASN A 63 6.11 -4.42 2.98
CA ASN A 63 5.61 -4.37 4.35
C ASN A 63 4.08 -4.53 4.38
N PRO A 64 3.54 -5.75 4.55
CA PRO A 64 2.11 -6.00 4.57
C PRO A 64 1.36 -5.21 5.65
N TRP A 65 1.94 -5.08 6.83
CA TRP A 65 1.34 -4.35 7.93
C TRP A 65 1.17 -2.86 7.59
N LEU A 66 2.24 -2.24 7.09
CA LEU A 66 2.20 -0.83 6.72
C LEU A 66 1.23 -0.56 5.57
N MET A 67 1.22 -1.43 4.54
CA MET A 67 0.25 -1.32 3.45
C MET A 67 -1.19 -1.33 3.99
N LEU A 68 -1.54 -2.28 4.84
CA LEU A 68 -2.89 -2.37 5.40
C LEU A 68 -3.25 -1.19 6.28
N HIS A 69 -2.31 -0.69 7.06
CA HIS A 69 -2.49 0.52 7.88
C HIS A 69 -2.86 1.72 7.02
N GLU A 70 -2.07 2.00 5.98
CA GLU A 70 -2.28 3.17 5.11
C GLU A 70 -3.51 3.02 4.21
N TYR A 71 -3.76 1.83 3.64
CA TYR A 71 -4.99 1.59 2.88
C TYR A 71 -6.24 1.64 3.74
N CYS A 72 -6.17 1.27 5.03
CA CYS A 72 -7.26 1.46 5.97
C CYS A 72 -7.62 2.95 6.12
N HIS A 73 -6.64 3.82 6.30
CA HIS A 73 -6.87 5.26 6.34
C HIS A 73 -7.56 5.76 5.07
N VAL A 74 -7.09 5.36 3.89
CA VAL A 74 -7.66 5.83 2.62
C VAL A 74 -9.06 5.30 2.39
N LEU A 75 -9.24 3.98 2.46
CA LEU A 75 -10.47 3.32 2.02
C LEU A 75 -11.57 3.33 3.06
N ARG A 76 -11.23 3.17 4.34
CA ARG A 76 -12.21 3.05 5.42
C ARG A 76 -12.48 4.35 6.15
N GLN A 77 -11.59 5.30 6.08
CA GLN A 77 -11.69 6.54 6.84
C GLN A 77 -11.83 7.78 5.95
N TRP A 78 -10.88 8.06 5.07
CA TRP A 78 -10.98 9.21 4.16
C TRP A 78 -12.12 9.06 3.15
N GLN A 79 -12.18 7.93 2.46
CA GLN A 79 -13.15 7.69 1.39
C GLN A 79 -14.58 7.64 1.90
N THR A 80 -14.81 7.13 3.11
CA THR A 80 -16.13 7.09 3.74
C THR A 80 -16.54 8.40 4.38
N GLY A 81 -15.63 9.37 4.48
CA GLY A 81 -15.87 10.66 5.11
C GLY A 81 -15.84 10.63 6.66
N SER A 82 -15.49 9.51 7.27
CA SER A 82 -15.34 9.44 8.74
C SER A 82 -14.11 10.22 9.21
N LEU A 83 -13.02 10.16 8.44
CA LEU A 83 -11.80 10.92 8.67
C LEU A 83 -11.82 12.23 7.85
N THR A 84 -11.63 13.34 8.54
CA THR A 84 -11.34 14.64 7.95
C THR A 84 -10.14 15.25 8.69
N ALA A 85 -9.42 16.17 8.04
CA ALA A 85 -8.26 16.79 8.68
C ALA A 85 -8.58 17.48 10.02
N PRO A 86 -9.70 18.24 10.16
CA PRO A 86 -10.08 18.79 11.45
C PRO A 86 -10.40 17.73 12.52
N ARG A 87 -11.06 16.63 12.15
CA ARG A 87 -11.36 15.54 13.09
C ARG A 87 -10.09 14.83 13.55
N TYR A 88 -9.18 14.56 12.61
CA TYR A 88 -7.88 13.96 12.95
C TYR A 88 -7.08 14.82 13.92
N LEU A 89 -7.02 16.13 13.64
CA LEU A 89 -6.31 17.08 14.49
C LEU A 89 -6.95 17.17 15.88
N LEU A 90 -8.27 17.19 15.96
CA LEU A 90 -9.00 17.22 17.24
C LEU A 90 -8.70 15.95 18.06
N GLU A 91 -8.74 14.79 17.44
CA GLU A 91 -8.39 13.51 18.11
C GLU A 91 -6.94 13.53 18.64
N CYS A 92 -5.99 14.05 17.84
CA CYS A 92 -4.60 14.21 18.28
C CYS A 92 -4.48 15.16 19.48
N LEU A 93 -5.23 16.26 19.50
CA LEU A 93 -5.21 17.22 20.60
C LEU A 93 -5.83 16.65 21.88
N LEU A 94 -6.90 15.86 21.76
CA LEU A 94 -7.60 15.29 22.91
C LEU A 94 -6.94 14.04 23.48
N HIS A 95 -6.40 13.18 22.62
CA HIS A 95 -5.93 11.83 22.99
C HIS A 95 -4.47 11.56 22.66
N GLY A 96 -3.78 12.45 21.95
CA GLY A 96 -2.46 12.23 21.39
C GLY A 96 -2.50 11.34 20.16
N TYR A 97 -1.39 11.30 19.42
CA TYR A 97 -1.28 10.49 18.19
C TYR A 97 -1.57 9.00 18.45
N TRP A 98 -0.97 8.44 19.49
CA TRP A 98 -1.07 7.00 19.77
C TRP A 98 -2.50 6.53 20.09
N ASN A 99 -3.26 7.34 20.79
CA ASN A 99 -4.65 7.05 21.20
C ASN A 99 -5.68 7.70 20.28
N ASN A 100 -5.26 8.33 19.18
CA ASN A 100 -6.16 8.83 18.16
C ASN A 100 -6.95 7.64 17.59
N ARG A 101 -8.28 7.72 17.62
CA ARG A 101 -9.16 6.60 17.21
C ARG A 101 -8.92 6.12 15.79
N PHE A 102 -8.54 7.02 14.88
CA PHE A 102 -8.26 6.67 13.49
C PHE A 102 -6.96 5.84 13.37
N GLU A 103 -5.97 6.18 14.18
CA GLU A 103 -4.71 5.40 14.27
C GLU A 103 -4.91 4.06 14.96
N VAL A 104 -5.72 4.01 16.01
CA VAL A 104 -6.07 2.76 16.72
C VAL A 104 -6.76 1.81 15.76
N GLU A 105 -7.79 2.27 15.04
CA GLU A 105 -8.52 1.46 14.04
C GLU A 105 -7.60 0.94 12.94
N ALA A 106 -6.73 1.79 12.39
CA ALA A 106 -5.80 1.39 11.35
C ALA A 106 -4.77 0.36 11.84
N ARG A 107 -4.25 0.50 13.06
CA ARG A 107 -3.36 -0.49 13.68
C ARG A 107 -4.05 -1.83 13.90
N GLU A 108 -5.24 -1.83 14.49
CA GLU A 108 -6.01 -3.06 14.73
C GLU A 108 -6.35 -3.77 13.42
N PHE A 109 -6.71 -3.03 12.40
CA PHE A 109 -6.97 -3.56 11.07
C PHE A 109 -5.70 -4.21 10.47
N ALA A 110 -4.57 -3.54 10.56
CA ALA A 110 -3.30 -4.06 10.07
C ALA A 110 -2.84 -5.29 10.88
N ASP A 111 -2.93 -5.26 12.20
CA ASP A 111 -2.58 -6.39 13.08
C ASP A 111 -3.40 -7.63 12.74
N HIS A 112 -4.69 -7.46 12.52
CA HIS A 112 -5.59 -8.58 12.24
C HIS A 112 -5.36 -9.19 10.84
N ASN A 113 -5.05 -8.38 9.83
CA ASN A 113 -5.05 -8.79 8.43
C ASN A 113 -3.64 -9.00 7.83
N ALA A 114 -2.57 -8.52 8.46
CA ALA A 114 -1.22 -8.64 7.92
C ALA A 114 -0.78 -10.09 7.65
N PRO A 115 -1.07 -11.09 8.51
CA PRO A 115 -0.72 -12.48 8.23
C PRO A 115 -1.39 -13.02 6.97
N GLN A 116 -2.65 -12.67 6.73
CA GLN A 116 -3.38 -13.08 5.53
C GLN A 116 -2.80 -12.42 4.27
N LEU A 117 -2.51 -11.13 4.32
CA LEU A 117 -1.88 -10.43 3.19
C LEU A 117 -0.51 -11.02 2.86
N HIS A 118 0.30 -11.29 3.87
CA HIS A 118 1.59 -11.96 3.70
C HIS A 118 1.44 -13.30 2.97
N SER A 119 0.47 -14.13 3.37
CA SER A 119 0.19 -15.41 2.71
C SER A 119 -0.27 -15.25 1.27
N LEU A 120 -1.13 -14.27 0.97
CA LEU A 120 -1.58 -13.99 -0.39
C LEU A 120 -0.43 -13.54 -1.30
N LEU A 121 0.48 -12.72 -0.79
CA LEU A 121 1.67 -12.28 -1.53
C LEU A 121 2.63 -13.43 -1.81
N ALA A 122 2.85 -14.33 -0.84
CA ALA A 122 3.70 -15.50 -1.00
C ALA A 122 3.12 -16.55 -1.97
N ALA A 123 1.81 -16.65 -2.09
CA ALA A 123 1.11 -17.58 -2.98
C ALA A 123 1.06 -17.12 -4.45
N THR A 124 1.41 -15.86 -4.74
CA THR A 124 1.43 -15.35 -6.11
C THR A 124 2.62 -15.95 -6.86
N PRO A 125 2.40 -16.74 -7.95
CA PRO A 125 3.51 -17.30 -8.70
C PRO A 125 4.34 -16.17 -9.31
N HIS A 126 5.65 -16.21 -9.08
CA HIS A 126 6.60 -15.41 -9.85
C HIS A 126 6.44 -15.85 -11.31
N SER A 127 5.94 -14.96 -12.15
CA SER A 127 6.03 -15.14 -13.61
C SER A 127 7.52 -15.08 -13.96
N SER A 128 8.16 -16.23 -13.99
CA SER A 128 9.50 -16.33 -14.59
C SER A 128 9.37 -15.86 -16.03
N PRO A 129 10.24 -14.98 -16.52
CA PRO A 129 10.24 -14.62 -17.93
C PRO A 129 10.44 -15.88 -18.77
N PRO A 130 9.80 -16.01 -19.94
CA PRO A 130 10.00 -17.16 -20.81
C PRO A 130 11.47 -17.29 -21.14
N HIS A 131 12.01 -18.48 -20.92
CA HIS A 131 13.39 -18.83 -21.28
C HIS A 131 13.55 -18.69 -22.80
N PRO A 132 14.52 -17.91 -23.32
CA PRO A 132 14.63 -17.66 -24.77
C PRO A 132 15.21 -18.83 -25.58
N ASP A 133 15.44 -20.01 -24.99
CA ASP A 133 16.09 -21.13 -25.63
C ASP A 133 15.16 -22.35 -25.82
N ALA A 134 14.17 -22.21 -26.69
CA ALA A 134 13.55 -23.34 -27.34
C ALA A 134 13.88 -23.27 -28.85
N GLN A 135 15.08 -23.64 -29.24
CA GLN A 135 15.40 -23.89 -30.66
C GLN A 135 14.64 -25.13 -31.13
N PRO A 136 13.94 -25.07 -32.26
CA PRO A 136 13.39 -26.28 -32.85
C PRO A 136 14.52 -27.13 -33.44
N SER A 137 14.65 -28.35 -32.91
CA SER A 137 15.54 -29.39 -33.47
C SER A 137 15.09 -29.67 -34.90
N SER A 138 15.93 -29.32 -35.86
CA SER A 138 15.79 -29.69 -37.25
C SER A 138 16.02 -31.20 -37.38
N ALA A 139 14.96 -31.96 -37.50
CA ALA A 139 15.04 -33.36 -37.90
C ALA A 139 15.42 -33.43 -39.39
N SER A 140 16.64 -33.84 -39.66
CA SER A 140 17.15 -34.20 -40.99
C SER A 140 16.41 -35.41 -41.52
N ARG A 141 15.79 -35.24 -42.68
CA ARG A 141 15.26 -36.37 -43.47
C ARG A 141 16.41 -37.03 -44.20
N ARG A 142 16.50 -38.35 -44.07
CA ARG A 142 16.97 -39.24 -45.13
C ARG A 142 15.86 -40.24 -45.46
#